data_ac67af080c5fbcbaaa10c04c14e3213b
#
_entry.id   ac67af080c5fbcbaaa10c04c14e3213b
#
_cell.length_a   1.000
_cell.length_b   1.000
_cell.length_c   1.000
_cell.angle_alpha   90.00
_cell.angle_beta   90.00
_cell.angle_gamma   90.00
#
_symmetry.space_group_name_H-M   'P 1'
#
loop_
_entity.id
_entity.type
_entity.pdbx_description
1 polymer ?
#
loop_
_entity_poly.entity_id
_entity_poly.type
_entity_poly.pdbx_seq_one_letter_code
_entity_poly.pdbx_strand_id
1 'polypeptide(L)'
;SISTPIVDQYSNVFVSVTGLLCNTPTPTPTNYLTPTPTRTPTPTPSITKTLTPTPSSVSFLWTGGASWFTAPDLACSNYSSFSGGDWATSMPIPTTSTSLINNSTGLPVSGQANNWIAISSVSNPGVVIYAVQVDVNGTIINVIVCP
;
A
#
# COMPACT_ATOMS: atom_id res chain seq x y z
N SER A 1 -67.97 13.91 -28.79
CA SER A 1 -66.96 14.69 -29.53
C SER A 1 -65.59 14.32 -29.01
N ILE A 2 -64.63 14.19 -29.89
CA ILE A 2 -63.26 13.87 -29.59
C ILE A 2 -62.48 15.18 -29.68
N SER A 3 -61.81 15.56 -28.59
CA SER A 3 -60.94 16.73 -28.62
C SER A 3 -59.53 16.33 -29.16
N THR A 4 -58.82 17.32 -29.65
CA THR A 4 -57.44 17.13 -30.11
C THR A 4 -56.57 16.61 -28.99
N PRO A 5 -55.71 15.63 -29.27
CA PRO A 5 -54.80 15.11 -28.25
C PRO A 5 -53.79 16.17 -27.81
N ILE A 6 -53.53 16.23 -26.53
CA ILE A 6 -52.49 17.08 -25.93
C ILE A 6 -51.33 16.17 -25.59
N VAL A 7 -50.13 16.54 -26.03
CA VAL A 7 -48.91 15.84 -25.74
C VAL A 7 -48.12 16.64 -24.70
N ASP A 8 -47.73 16.02 -23.63
CA ASP A 8 -46.86 16.66 -22.63
C ASP A 8 -45.38 16.62 -23.04
N GLN A 9 -44.56 17.29 -22.32
CA GLN A 9 -43.11 17.36 -22.55
C GLN A 9 -42.39 16.00 -22.42
N TYR A 10 -43.09 14.97 -21.95
CA TYR A 10 -42.57 13.61 -21.80
C TYR A 10 -43.13 12.64 -22.82
N SER A 11 -43.73 13.18 -23.91
CA SER A 11 -44.34 12.41 -25.00
C SER A 11 -45.55 11.55 -24.60
N ASN A 12 -46.18 11.85 -23.47
CA ASN A 12 -47.45 11.21 -23.14
C ASN A 12 -48.60 11.86 -23.92
N VAL A 13 -49.41 11.04 -24.54
CA VAL A 13 -50.54 11.47 -25.31
C VAL A 13 -51.84 11.30 -24.50
N PHE A 14 -52.53 12.39 -24.24
CA PHE A 14 -53.81 12.37 -23.56
C PHE A 14 -54.94 12.64 -24.55
N VAL A 15 -55.94 11.77 -24.58
CA VAL A 15 -57.14 11.95 -25.36
C VAL A 15 -58.31 12.06 -24.40
N SER A 16 -59.00 13.21 -24.42
CA SER A 16 -60.21 13.40 -23.64
C SER A 16 -61.43 13.00 -24.51
N VAL A 17 -62.18 12.02 -24.02
CA VAL A 17 -63.43 11.57 -24.64
C VAL A 17 -64.58 11.99 -23.75
N THR A 18 -65.37 12.99 -24.19
CA THR A 18 -66.58 13.45 -23.51
C THR A 18 -67.82 12.85 -24.16
N GLY A 19 -68.67 12.19 -23.39
CA GLY A 19 -69.99 11.79 -23.80
C GLY A 19 -70.31 10.31 -23.92
N LEU A 20 -69.45 9.43 -23.44
CA LEU A 20 -69.84 8.03 -23.20
C LEU A 20 -70.12 7.80 -21.73
N LEU A 21 -71.41 7.62 -21.41
CA LEU A 21 -71.78 7.02 -20.14
C LEU A 21 -71.48 5.51 -20.19
N CYS A 22 -70.30 5.15 -20.01
CA CYS A 22 -69.95 3.76 -19.71
C CYS A 22 -70.17 3.55 -18.24
N ASN A 23 -71.04 2.62 -17.85
CA ASN A 23 -71.06 2.10 -16.50
C ASN A 23 -69.74 1.38 -16.25
N THR A 24 -68.82 2.13 -15.70
CA THR A 24 -67.52 1.60 -15.34
C THR A 24 -67.71 0.66 -14.15
N PRO A 25 -67.42 -0.63 -14.25
CA PRO A 25 -67.37 -1.48 -13.07
C PRO A 25 -66.40 -0.89 -12.07
N THR A 26 -66.83 -0.66 -10.84
CA THR A 26 -65.97 -0.20 -9.76
C THR A 26 -64.84 -1.23 -9.60
N PRO A 27 -63.59 -0.86 -9.80
CA PRO A 27 -62.52 -1.81 -9.61
C PRO A 27 -62.50 -2.28 -8.16
N THR A 28 -62.67 -3.58 -7.95
CA THR A 28 -62.51 -4.19 -6.66
C THR A 28 -61.02 -3.96 -6.25
N PRO A 29 -60.75 -3.42 -5.05
CA PRO A 29 -59.40 -3.22 -4.63
C PRO A 29 -58.73 -4.59 -4.54
N THR A 30 -57.86 -4.91 -5.48
CA THR A 30 -57.00 -6.06 -5.43
C THR A 30 -55.93 -5.71 -4.39
N ASN A 31 -55.91 -6.43 -3.26
CA ASN A 31 -54.82 -6.32 -2.29
C ASN A 31 -53.53 -6.71 -2.99
N TYR A 32 -52.81 -5.74 -3.52
CA TYR A 32 -51.44 -5.95 -3.94
C TYR A 32 -50.61 -6.18 -2.66
N LEU A 33 -50.17 -7.43 -2.49
CA LEU A 33 -49.13 -7.71 -1.52
C LEU A 33 -47.90 -6.92 -1.92
N THR A 34 -47.60 -5.88 -1.19
CA THR A 34 -46.38 -5.11 -1.36
C THR A 34 -45.20 -6.07 -1.23
N PRO A 35 -44.35 -6.26 -2.25
CA PRO A 35 -43.21 -7.15 -2.11
C PRO A 35 -42.35 -6.64 -0.94
N THR A 36 -42.17 -7.49 0.06
CA THR A 36 -41.25 -7.22 1.16
C THR A 36 -39.87 -6.99 0.56
N PRO A 37 -39.21 -5.86 0.85
CA PRO A 37 -37.89 -5.62 0.31
C PRO A 37 -36.95 -6.73 0.73
N THR A 38 -36.51 -7.54 -0.23
CA THR A 38 -35.48 -8.54 -0.03
C THR A 38 -34.23 -7.81 0.41
N ARG A 39 -33.72 -8.09 1.60
CA ARG A 39 -32.46 -7.51 2.11
C ARG A 39 -31.37 -7.83 1.10
N THR A 40 -30.84 -6.79 0.47
CA THR A 40 -29.64 -6.89 -0.32
C THR A 40 -28.53 -7.38 0.62
N PRO A 41 -27.82 -8.48 0.30
CA PRO A 41 -26.72 -8.93 1.14
C PRO A 41 -25.68 -7.82 1.21
N THR A 42 -25.41 -7.35 2.42
CA THR A 42 -24.30 -6.41 2.67
C THR A 42 -23.02 -7.12 2.29
N PRO A 43 -22.17 -6.57 1.41
CA PRO A 43 -20.91 -7.19 1.08
C PRO A 43 -20.09 -7.34 2.36
N THR A 44 -19.77 -8.58 2.71
CA THR A 44 -18.86 -8.89 3.81
C THR A 44 -17.50 -8.33 3.42
N PRO A 45 -16.87 -7.47 4.23
CA PRO A 45 -15.53 -6.98 3.92
C PRO A 45 -14.59 -8.18 3.81
N SER A 46 -14.09 -8.41 2.60
CA SER A 46 -13.02 -9.38 2.37
C SER A 46 -11.75 -8.83 3.00
N ILE A 47 -11.29 -9.45 4.08
CA ILE A 47 -10.00 -9.13 4.67
C ILE A 47 -8.95 -9.72 3.72
N THR A 48 -8.50 -8.92 2.78
CA THR A 48 -7.31 -9.28 2.01
C THR A 48 -6.15 -9.25 3.02
N LYS A 49 -5.71 -10.43 3.45
CA LYS A 49 -4.48 -10.54 4.23
C LYS A 49 -3.36 -10.05 3.31
N THR A 50 -2.87 -8.83 3.57
CA THR A 50 -1.61 -8.38 3.01
C THR A 50 -0.56 -9.36 3.53
N LEU A 51 -0.01 -10.17 2.64
CA LEU A 51 1.12 -11.04 2.99
C LEU A 51 2.25 -10.11 3.35
N THR A 52 2.54 -10.01 4.65
CA THR A 52 3.79 -9.41 5.12
C THR A 52 4.90 -10.26 4.49
N PRO A 53 5.84 -9.68 3.73
CA PRO A 53 6.92 -10.46 3.16
C PRO A 53 7.64 -11.17 4.29
N THR A 54 7.65 -12.49 4.24
CA THR A 54 8.46 -13.30 5.14
C THR A 54 9.91 -12.92 4.87
N PRO A 55 10.68 -12.46 5.86
CA PRO A 55 12.08 -12.14 5.65
C PRO A 55 12.78 -13.36 5.07
N SER A 56 13.52 -13.14 3.99
CA SER A 56 14.32 -14.19 3.35
C SER A 56 15.24 -14.81 4.41
N SER A 57 15.26 -16.12 4.50
CA SER A 57 15.94 -16.87 5.55
C SER A 57 17.49 -16.77 5.54
N VAL A 58 18.06 -16.05 4.60
CA VAL A 58 19.50 -15.81 4.50
C VAL A 58 19.78 -14.35 4.77
N SER A 59 20.43 -14.09 5.89
CA SER A 59 20.85 -12.75 6.28
C SER A 59 22.38 -12.70 6.34
N PHE A 60 22.97 -11.72 5.67
CA PHE A 60 24.38 -11.40 5.77
C PHE A 60 24.56 -10.31 6.83
N LEU A 61 25.34 -10.61 7.85
CA LEU A 61 25.54 -9.73 9.00
C LEU A 61 26.66 -8.73 8.74
N TRP A 62 26.41 -7.50 9.15
CA TRP A 62 27.29 -6.37 9.01
C TRP A 62 27.50 -5.70 10.36
N THR A 63 28.75 -5.37 10.66
CA THR A 63 29.10 -4.47 11.74
C THR A 63 29.23 -3.07 11.19
N GLY A 64 28.82 -2.06 11.93
CA GLY A 64 28.85 -0.69 11.44
C GLY A 64 28.94 0.34 12.56
N GLY A 65 29.22 1.57 12.17
CA GLY A 65 29.20 2.70 13.10
C GLY A 65 27.80 2.93 13.68
N ALA A 66 27.76 3.46 14.89
CA ALA A 66 26.50 3.83 15.54
C ALA A 66 25.89 5.13 15.00
N SER A 67 26.61 5.86 14.16
CA SER A 67 26.23 7.19 13.72
C SER A 67 25.94 7.22 12.22
N TRP A 68 24.98 8.05 11.87
CA TRP A 68 24.58 8.36 10.49
C TRP A 68 25.15 9.68 10.06
N PHE A 69 25.57 9.79 8.81
CA PHE A 69 26.28 10.93 8.26
C PHE A 69 25.56 11.44 7.01
N THR A 70 25.74 12.71 6.69
CA THR A 70 25.18 13.33 5.50
C THR A 70 26.03 13.12 4.23
N ALA A 71 27.28 12.63 4.40
CA ALA A 71 28.21 12.41 3.31
C ALA A 71 28.95 11.05 3.48
N PRO A 72 29.29 10.37 2.37
CA PRO A 72 29.91 9.05 2.43
C PRO A 72 31.33 9.06 2.99
N ASP A 73 32.13 10.09 2.71
CA ASP A 73 33.48 10.28 3.22
C ASP A 73 33.49 10.41 4.75
N LEU A 74 32.51 11.10 5.31
CA LEU A 74 32.31 11.18 6.75
C LEU A 74 31.94 9.81 7.36
N ALA A 75 31.10 9.05 6.68
CA ALA A 75 30.76 7.71 7.13
C ALA A 75 32.02 6.80 7.10
N CYS A 76 32.79 6.83 6.02
CA CYS A 76 34.02 6.04 5.87
C CYS A 76 35.06 6.41 6.94
N SER A 77 35.33 7.68 7.15
CA SER A 77 36.36 8.14 8.12
C SER A 77 35.98 7.90 9.58
N ASN A 78 34.70 7.80 9.87
CA ASN A 78 34.19 7.52 11.22
C ASN A 78 33.81 6.04 11.42
N TYR A 79 34.17 5.16 10.48
CA TYR A 79 33.97 3.74 10.68
C TYR A 79 34.77 3.27 11.91
N SER A 80 34.09 2.65 12.82
CA SER A 80 34.71 1.93 13.94
C SER A 80 34.18 0.51 13.95
N SER A 81 35.07 -0.47 13.96
CA SER A 81 34.74 -1.89 14.03
C SER A 81 34.21 -2.25 15.44
N PHE A 82 33.07 -1.68 15.82
CA PHE A 82 32.42 -2.13 17.04
C PHE A 82 31.73 -3.47 16.78
N SER A 83 32.06 -4.38 17.62
CA SER A 83 31.57 -5.73 17.70
C SER A 83 30.06 -5.75 17.88
N GLY A 84 29.37 -6.23 16.89
CA GLY A 84 27.97 -6.56 17.02
C GLY A 84 27.30 -6.41 15.64
N GLY A 85 26.99 -7.48 14.97
CA GLY A 85 26.28 -7.46 13.71
C GLY A 85 24.94 -6.75 13.83
N ASP A 86 24.98 -5.44 13.92
CA ASP A 86 23.83 -4.60 14.16
C ASP A 86 22.98 -4.45 12.91
N TRP A 87 23.54 -4.81 11.75
CA TRP A 87 22.89 -4.66 10.45
C TRP A 87 22.86 -5.98 9.69
N ALA A 88 21.86 -6.15 8.87
CA ALA A 88 21.74 -7.29 7.98
C ALA A 88 21.22 -6.87 6.60
N THR A 89 21.66 -7.63 5.59
CA THR A 89 21.13 -7.53 4.22
C THR A 89 20.80 -8.91 3.69
N SER A 90 19.96 -8.99 2.67
CA SER A 90 19.66 -10.26 2.00
C SER A 90 20.75 -10.69 1.01
N MET A 91 21.74 -9.85 0.76
CA MET A 91 22.83 -10.08 -0.22
C MET A 91 24.19 -10.03 0.46
N PRO A 92 25.16 -10.85 -0.01
CA PRO A 92 26.50 -10.91 0.58
C PRO A 92 27.36 -9.66 0.36
N ILE A 93 26.94 -8.81 -0.56
CA ILE A 93 27.50 -7.50 -0.84
C ILE A 93 26.33 -6.51 -0.81
N PRO A 94 26.44 -5.38 -0.10
CA PRO A 94 25.39 -4.37 -0.11
C PRO A 94 25.17 -3.88 -1.54
N THR A 95 23.94 -3.90 -1.99
CA THR A 95 23.57 -3.42 -3.33
C THR A 95 22.36 -2.51 -3.24
N THR A 96 22.21 -1.63 -4.22
CA THR A 96 21.01 -0.79 -4.34
C THR A 96 19.76 -1.65 -4.46
N SER A 97 18.63 -1.14 -4.00
CA SER A 97 17.33 -1.81 -3.96
C SER A 97 17.22 -2.98 -2.96
N THR A 98 18.25 -3.25 -2.15
CA THR A 98 18.15 -4.15 -1.00
C THR A 98 17.84 -3.37 0.27
N SER A 99 17.18 -4.01 1.24
CA SER A 99 16.91 -3.36 2.52
C SER A 99 18.08 -3.56 3.49
N LEU A 100 18.46 -2.49 4.17
CA LEU A 100 19.30 -2.55 5.36
C LEU A 100 18.41 -2.79 6.57
N ILE A 101 18.62 -3.89 7.26
CA ILE A 101 17.78 -4.34 8.36
C ILE A 101 18.56 -4.17 9.66
N ASN A 102 17.90 -3.64 10.68
CA ASN A 102 18.44 -3.70 12.04
C ASN A 102 18.32 -5.15 12.54
N ASN A 103 19.45 -5.78 12.81
CA ASN A 103 19.49 -7.19 13.17
C ASN A 103 18.82 -7.49 14.52
N SER A 104 18.81 -6.54 15.43
CA SER A 104 18.18 -6.71 16.75
C SER A 104 16.66 -6.70 16.69
N THR A 105 16.08 -5.94 15.76
CA THR A 105 14.63 -5.82 15.62
C THR A 105 14.06 -6.64 14.48
N GLY A 106 14.90 -7.04 13.52
CA GLY A 106 14.47 -7.69 12.28
C GLY A 106 13.71 -6.76 11.31
N LEU A 107 13.69 -5.46 11.58
CA LEU A 107 12.96 -4.48 10.78
C LEU A 107 13.92 -3.64 9.91
N PRO A 108 13.46 -3.18 8.73
CA PRO A 108 14.22 -2.21 7.94
C PRO A 108 14.54 -0.96 8.76
N VAL A 109 15.71 -0.40 8.51
CA VAL A 109 16.09 0.87 9.12
C VAL A 109 15.13 1.95 8.66
N SER A 110 14.63 2.75 9.59
CA SER A 110 13.69 3.83 9.28
C SER A 110 14.16 5.16 9.87
N GLY A 111 13.69 6.25 9.28
CA GLY A 111 13.99 7.60 9.77
C GLY A 111 15.38 8.12 9.44
N GLN A 112 16.17 7.41 8.62
CA GLN A 112 17.52 7.79 8.23
C GLN A 112 17.61 8.20 6.75
N ALA A 113 16.54 8.77 6.22
CA ALA A 113 16.45 9.15 4.82
C ALA A 113 17.65 9.98 4.34
N ASN A 114 18.28 9.51 3.25
CA ASN A 114 19.44 10.11 2.61
C ASN A 114 20.71 10.19 3.47
N ASN A 115 20.73 9.54 4.62
CA ASN A 115 21.93 9.45 5.45
C ASN A 115 22.78 8.24 5.08
N TRP A 116 24.08 8.36 5.36
CA TRP A 116 25.08 7.35 5.10
C TRP A 116 25.53 6.68 6.41
N ILE A 117 25.79 5.40 6.30
CA ILE A 117 26.44 4.63 7.36
C ILE A 117 27.53 3.75 6.75
N ALA A 118 28.66 3.62 7.46
CA ALA A 118 29.71 2.69 7.05
C ALA A 118 29.50 1.33 7.72
N ILE A 119 29.53 0.28 6.92
CA ILE A 119 29.35 -1.10 7.33
C ILE A 119 30.48 -2.00 6.77
N SER A 120 30.82 -3.03 7.51
CA SER A 120 31.76 -4.07 7.08
C SER A 120 31.22 -5.44 7.45
N SER A 121 31.62 -6.49 6.75
CA SER A 121 31.20 -7.85 7.05
C SER A 121 31.64 -8.28 8.44
N VAL A 122 30.74 -8.89 9.20
CA VAL A 122 31.05 -9.48 10.50
C VAL A 122 32.09 -10.60 10.38
N SER A 123 32.10 -11.35 9.26
CA SER A 123 33.05 -12.43 9.01
C SER A 123 34.47 -11.93 8.75
N ASN A 124 34.62 -10.72 8.21
CA ASN A 124 35.91 -10.11 7.89
C ASN A 124 35.87 -8.60 8.21
N PRO A 125 35.79 -8.22 9.48
CA PRO A 125 35.62 -6.84 9.87
C PRO A 125 36.83 -5.99 9.46
N GLY A 126 36.55 -4.84 8.82
CA GLY A 126 37.56 -3.88 8.40
C GLY A 126 38.34 -4.23 7.13
N VAL A 127 38.10 -5.42 6.51
CA VAL A 127 38.78 -5.77 5.25
C VAL A 127 38.19 -5.00 4.08
N VAL A 128 36.87 -4.92 3.99
CA VAL A 128 36.17 -4.06 3.05
C VAL A 128 35.08 -3.31 3.80
N ILE A 129 35.12 -2.00 3.69
CA ILE A 129 34.14 -1.12 4.30
C ILE A 129 33.30 -0.52 3.19
N TYR A 130 32.00 -0.56 3.35
CA TYR A 130 31.03 0.06 2.44
C TYR A 130 30.36 1.22 3.15
N ALA A 131 30.32 2.38 2.53
CA ALA A 131 29.36 3.41 2.91
C ALA A 131 28.07 3.18 2.11
N VAL A 132 26.98 3.00 2.83
CA VAL A 132 25.66 2.79 2.25
C VAL A 132 24.73 3.94 2.61
N GLN A 133 23.96 4.41 1.64
CA GLN A 133 22.92 5.42 1.84
C GLN A 133 21.57 4.75 1.76
N VAL A 134 20.67 5.08 2.67
CA VAL A 134 19.32 4.52 2.70
C VAL A 134 18.25 5.59 2.47
N ASP A 135 17.11 5.14 1.95
CA ASP A 135 15.89 5.95 1.88
C ASP A 135 15.12 5.93 3.23
N VAL A 136 13.95 6.57 3.26
CA VAL A 136 13.08 6.62 4.44
C VAL A 136 12.59 5.24 4.91
N ASN A 137 12.57 4.26 4.03
CA ASN A 137 12.11 2.89 4.29
C ASN A 137 13.27 1.92 4.61
N GLY A 138 14.51 2.42 4.64
CA GLY A 138 15.70 1.60 4.84
C GLY A 138 16.17 0.86 3.59
N THR A 139 15.69 1.22 2.41
CA THR A 139 16.19 0.68 1.14
C THR A 139 17.52 1.34 0.81
N ILE A 140 18.52 0.55 0.46
CA ILE A 140 19.82 1.05 0.04
C ILE A 140 19.68 1.70 -1.35
N ILE A 141 20.00 2.99 -1.44
CA ILE A 141 19.90 3.78 -2.67
C ILE A 141 21.27 4.08 -3.29
N ASN A 142 22.33 4.09 -2.49
CA ASN A 142 23.72 4.22 -2.96
C ASN A 142 24.65 3.34 -2.14
N VAL A 143 25.72 2.87 -2.79
CA VAL A 143 26.79 2.09 -2.16
C VAL A 143 28.14 2.58 -2.70
N ILE A 144 29.08 2.83 -1.81
CA ILE A 144 30.46 3.22 -2.13
C ILE A 144 31.40 2.33 -1.32
N VAL A 145 32.48 1.87 -1.93
CA VAL A 145 33.58 1.22 -1.19
C VAL A 145 34.45 2.32 -0.59
N CYS A 146 34.67 2.25 0.71
CA CYS A 146 35.57 3.18 1.39
C CYS A 146 37.02 2.95 0.97
N PRO A 147 37.82 4.01 0.78
CA PRO A 147 39.23 3.91 0.41
C PRO A 147 40.10 3.27 1.49
#